data_e9f56631cf275ef451bcb021a24d4b15
#
_entry.id   e9f56631cf275ef451bcb021a24d4b15
#
_cell.length_a   1.000
_cell.length_b   1.000
_cell.length_c   1.000
_cell.angle_alpha   90.00
_cell.angle_beta   90.00
_cell.angle_gamma   90.00
#
_symmetry.space_group_name_H-M   'P 1'
#
loop_
_entity.id
_entity.type
_entity.pdbx_description
1 polymer ?
#
loop_
_entity_poly.entity_id
_entity_poly.type
_entity_poly.pdbx_seq_one_letter_code
_entity_poly.pdbx_strand_id
1 'polypeptide(L)'
;MTENLVMSEIEPAIRENWIPQFESNPNPAKDKLYVNVAFPYPSGAMHVGHGRTYIIPDVVARFWRMRGKQVLFPMAFHVTGAPVLGIAKRIANKDEKTLKLYGGLYRVPEETLEKFTDPITIVNYFADEYQRVMQQLGLSIDWRRRFTTIIPQYSKFI
;
A
#
# COMPACT_ATOMS: atom_id res chain seq x y z
N MET A 1 17.90 34.96 12.21
CA MET A 1 18.53 33.68 11.80
C MET A 1 17.41 32.74 11.37
N THR A 2 17.20 32.57 10.09
CA THR A 2 16.26 31.59 9.55
C THR A 2 16.92 30.22 9.72
N GLU A 3 16.49 29.43 10.69
CA GLU A 3 16.84 28.02 10.76
C GLU A 3 16.47 27.39 9.42
N ASN A 4 17.44 26.77 8.75
CA ASN A 4 17.17 25.96 7.58
C ASN A 4 16.33 24.76 8.04
N LEU A 5 15.02 24.85 7.83
CA LEU A 5 14.07 23.75 8.09
C LEU A 5 14.43 22.59 7.18
N VAL A 6 14.97 21.53 7.77
CA VAL A 6 15.28 20.29 7.05
C VAL A 6 14.01 19.44 6.98
N MET A 7 13.36 19.43 5.81
CA MET A 7 12.07 18.75 5.59
C MET A 7 12.11 17.27 6.00
N SER A 8 13.25 16.59 5.80
CA SER A 8 13.43 15.18 6.21
C SER A 8 13.32 14.93 7.71
N GLU A 9 13.51 15.97 8.53
CA GLU A 9 13.37 15.87 10.00
C GLU A 9 11.95 16.19 10.46
N ILE A 10 11.26 17.07 9.74
CA ILE A 10 9.91 17.56 10.11
C ILE A 10 8.83 16.60 9.61
N GLU A 11 8.95 16.09 8.39
CA GLU A 11 7.95 15.23 7.78
C GLU A 11 7.59 13.98 8.60
N PRO A 12 8.52 13.23 9.23
CA PRO A 12 8.17 12.09 10.06
C PRO A 12 7.26 12.45 11.23
N ALA A 13 7.58 13.52 11.97
CA ALA A 13 6.78 13.97 13.12
C ALA A 13 5.37 14.42 12.71
N ILE A 14 5.24 15.09 11.55
CA ILE A 14 3.93 15.47 11.01
C ILE A 14 3.14 14.22 10.64
N ARG A 15 3.76 13.23 10.01
CA ARG A 15 3.09 12.00 9.58
C ARG A 15 2.55 11.16 10.74
N GLU A 16 3.28 11.05 11.83
CA GLU A 16 2.82 10.35 13.04
C GLU A 16 1.50 10.92 13.57
N ASN A 17 1.34 12.23 13.49
CA ASN A 17 0.12 12.92 13.91
C ASN A 17 -1.01 12.84 12.86
N TRP A 18 -0.72 12.58 11.61
CA TRP A 18 -1.72 12.53 10.53
C TRP A 18 -2.47 11.21 10.45
N ILE A 19 -1.79 10.09 10.62
CA ILE A 19 -2.37 8.77 10.40
C ILE A 19 -3.66 8.55 11.19
N PRO A 20 -3.75 8.89 12.51
CA PRO A 20 -4.98 8.74 13.27
C PRO A 20 -6.14 9.62 12.78
N GLN A 21 -5.85 10.75 12.12
CA GLN A 21 -6.87 11.69 11.63
C GLN A 21 -7.64 11.15 10.41
N PHE A 22 -7.10 10.16 9.73
CA PHE A 22 -7.72 9.58 8.53
C PHE A 22 -8.61 8.37 8.85
N GLU A 23 -8.68 7.99 10.10
CA GLU A 23 -9.53 6.91 10.56
C GLU A 23 -11.01 7.27 10.44
N SER A 24 -11.76 6.46 9.70
CA SER A 24 -13.19 6.65 9.53
C SER A 24 -13.97 5.96 10.64
N ASN A 25 -14.56 6.76 11.53
CA ASN A 25 -15.43 6.25 12.60
C ASN A 25 -16.89 6.54 12.24
N PRO A 26 -17.80 5.55 12.29
CA PRO A 26 -19.20 5.74 11.95
C PRO A 26 -19.83 6.86 12.78
N ASN A 27 -20.38 7.88 12.10
CA ASN A 27 -21.13 8.96 12.73
C ASN A 27 -22.43 9.18 11.95
N PRO A 28 -23.61 8.85 12.53
CA PRO A 28 -24.89 9.00 11.86
C PRO A 28 -25.24 10.45 11.47
N ALA A 29 -24.71 11.43 12.20
CA ALA A 29 -25.00 12.85 11.99
C ALA A 29 -24.17 13.48 10.83
N LYS A 30 -23.21 12.76 10.26
CA LYS A 30 -22.37 13.27 9.17
C LYS A 30 -22.68 12.59 7.86
N ASP A 31 -22.65 13.37 6.79
CA ASP A 31 -22.63 12.83 5.43
C ASP A 31 -21.41 11.93 5.23
N LYS A 32 -21.61 10.81 4.58
CA LYS A 32 -20.59 9.80 4.36
C LYS A 32 -20.12 9.78 2.90
N LEU A 33 -18.85 9.54 2.69
CA LEU A 33 -18.27 9.28 1.38
C LEU A 33 -17.39 8.05 1.45
N TYR A 34 -17.58 7.14 0.52
CA TYR A 34 -16.67 6.01 0.28
C TYR A 34 -15.81 6.32 -0.94
N VAL A 35 -14.50 6.33 -0.75
CA VAL A 35 -13.53 6.48 -1.83
C VAL A 35 -12.89 5.12 -2.06
N ASN A 36 -13.01 4.62 -3.27
CA ASN A 36 -12.41 3.35 -3.66
C ASN A 36 -11.44 3.55 -4.83
N VAL A 37 -10.47 2.66 -4.94
CA VAL A 37 -9.48 2.62 -6.01
C VAL A 37 -9.18 1.16 -6.35
N ALA A 38 -8.74 0.88 -7.57
CA ALA A 38 -8.27 -0.45 -7.94
C ALA A 38 -7.14 -0.88 -7.00
N PHE A 39 -7.33 -2.02 -6.33
CA PHE A 39 -6.35 -2.54 -5.39
C PHE A 39 -5.07 -2.94 -6.10
N PRO A 40 -3.89 -2.54 -5.59
CA PRO A 40 -2.62 -2.90 -6.21
C PRO A 40 -2.34 -4.39 -6.13
N TYR A 41 -1.60 -4.86 -7.12
CA TYR A 41 -1.06 -6.21 -7.15
C TYR A 41 0.33 -6.20 -6.47
N PRO A 42 0.51 -6.78 -5.29
CA PRO A 42 1.79 -6.71 -4.57
C PRO A 42 2.78 -7.77 -5.09
N SER A 43 3.19 -7.62 -6.33
CA SER A 43 4.10 -8.54 -7.02
C SER A 43 5.51 -7.99 -7.25
N GLY A 44 5.78 -6.76 -6.83
CA GLY A 44 7.05 -6.06 -7.00
C GLY A 44 7.00 -4.66 -6.40
N ALA A 45 8.10 -3.91 -6.46
CA ALA A 45 8.18 -2.58 -5.88
C ALA A 45 7.22 -1.57 -6.53
N MET A 46 6.75 -0.60 -5.75
CA MET A 46 5.98 0.52 -6.28
C MET A 46 6.82 1.37 -7.26
N HIS A 47 6.17 1.89 -8.28
CA HIS A 47 6.75 2.85 -9.20
C HIS A 47 5.86 4.11 -9.32
N VAL A 48 6.35 5.14 -10.01
CA VAL A 48 5.65 6.43 -10.15
C VAL A 48 4.22 6.30 -10.68
N GLY A 49 3.94 5.31 -11.53
CA GLY A 49 2.59 5.04 -12.03
C GLY A 49 1.62 4.66 -10.91
N HIS A 50 2.05 3.86 -9.93
CA HIS A 50 1.26 3.57 -8.74
C HIS A 50 1.01 4.84 -7.91
N GLY A 51 2.04 5.69 -7.74
CA GLY A 51 1.89 6.97 -7.06
C GLY A 51 0.76 7.81 -7.67
N ARG A 52 0.75 7.97 -8.99
CA ARG A 52 -0.31 8.68 -9.71
C ARG A 52 -1.70 8.08 -9.45
N THR A 53 -1.81 6.76 -9.48
CA THR A 53 -3.09 6.05 -9.29
C THR A 53 -3.68 6.32 -7.90
N TYR A 54 -2.86 6.40 -6.86
CA TYR A 54 -3.34 6.51 -5.47
C TYR A 54 -3.39 7.94 -4.95
N ILE A 55 -2.62 8.87 -5.51
CA ILE A 55 -2.69 10.30 -5.15
C ILE A 55 -4.01 10.92 -5.61
N ILE A 56 -4.52 10.59 -6.78
CA ILE A 56 -5.77 11.17 -7.29
C ILE A 56 -6.95 10.94 -6.34
N PRO A 57 -7.29 9.69 -5.95
CA PRO A 57 -8.36 9.46 -4.97
C PRO A 57 -8.04 10.04 -3.58
N ASP A 58 -6.77 10.15 -3.20
CA ASP A 58 -6.36 10.80 -1.95
C ASP A 58 -6.73 12.29 -1.94
N VAL A 59 -6.50 13.00 -3.03
CA VAL A 59 -6.93 14.40 -3.18
C VAL A 59 -8.44 14.53 -3.00
N VAL A 60 -9.23 13.64 -3.60
CA VAL A 60 -10.69 13.62 -3.45
C VAL A 60 -11.09 13.36 -1.99
N ALA A 61 -10.45 12.38 -1.35
CA ALA A 61 -10.70 12.05 0.05
C ALA A 61 -10.44 13.24 0.98
N ARG A 62 -9.29 13.91 0.81
CA ARG A 62 -8.91 15.11 1.58
C ARG A 62 -9.87 16.27 1.35
N PHE A 63 -10.22 16.56 0.10
CA PHE A 63 -11.16 17.62 -0.23
C PHE A 63 -12.49 17.43 0.51
N TRP A 64 -13.07 16.25 0.50
CA TRP A 64 -14.34 15.99 1.15
C TRP A 64 -14.25 15.96 2.68
N ARG A 65 -13.10 15.54 3.25
CA ARG A 65 -12.86 15.70 4.70
C ARG A 65 -12.84 17.17 5.11
N MET A 66 -12.17 18.02 4.34
CA MET A 66 -12.16 19.47 4.57
C MET A 66 -13.57 20.08 4.44
N ARG A 67 -14.45 19.48 3.64
CA ARG A 67 -15.86 19.86 3.53
C ARG A 67 -16.76 19.27 4.61
N GLY A 68 -16.18 18.64 5.64
CA GLY A 68 -16.89 18.11 6.81
C GLY A 68 -17.50 16.72 6.64
N LYS A 69 -17.34 16.06 5.48
CA LYS A 69 -17.82 14.69 5.28
C LYS A 69 -16.98 13.69 6.05
N GLN A 70 -17.60 12.60 6.48
CA GLN A 70 -16.91 11.43 6.96
C GLN A 70 -16.49 10.57 5.76
N VAL A 71 -15.18 10.48 5.53
CA VAL A 71 -14.64 9.78 4.37
C VAL A 71 -13.99 8.47 4.78
N LEU A 72 -14.49 7.36 4.24
CA LEU A 72 -13.84 6.06 4.30
C LEU A 72 -13.00 5.87 3.02
N PHE A 73 -11.68 5.82 3.18
CA PHE A 73 -10.74 5.48 2.13
C PHE A 73 -9.88 4.30 2.60
N PRO A 74 -10.33 3.06 2.38
CA PRO A 74 -9.58 1.86 2.74
C PRO A 74 -8.57 1.50 1.67
N MET A 75 -7.66 0.57 1.98
CA MET A 75 -6.76 -0.05 1.01
C MET A 75 -6.76 -1.57 1.19
N ALA A 76 -6.78 -2.27 0.07
CA ALA A 76 -6.56 -3.70 0.04
C ALA A 76 -5.52 -4.07 -1.03
N PHE A 77 -5.09 -5.32 -1.01
CA PHE A 77 -4.15 -5.85 -1.98
C PHE A 77 -4.80 -6.98 -2.76
N HIS A 78 -4.73 -6.87 -4.09
CA HIS A 78 -5.23 -7.90 -4.99
C HIS A 78 -4.21 -9.03 -5.09
N VAL A 79 -4.57 -10.25 -4.67
CA VAL A 79 -3.62 -11.36 -4.52
C VAL A 79 -3.94 -12.53 -5.44
N THR A 80 -5.11 -12.54 -6.04
CA THR A 80 -5.55 -13.66 -6.89
C THR A 80 -4.90 -13.64 -8.28
N GLY A 81 -4.58 -14.83 -8.82
CA GLY A 81 -4.13 -15.01 -10.20
C GLY A 81 -2.71 -15.50 -10.38
N ALA A 82 -2.37 -15.80 -11.63
CA ALA A 82 -1.12 -16.41 -12.05
C ALA A 82 0.19 -15.60 -11.90
N PRO A 83 0.20 -14.24 -11.86
CA PRO A 83 1.46 -13.50 -11.89
C PRO A 83 2.41 -13.83 -10.74
N VAL A 84 1.92 -13.86 -9.48
CA VAL A 84 2.77 -14.13 -8.32
C VAL A 84 3.26 -15.57 -8.31
N LEU A 85 2.41 -16.53 -8.72
CA LEU A 85 2.80 -17.93 -8.89
C LEU A 85 3.93 -18.09 -9.93
N GLY A 86 3.83 -17.34 -11.04
CA GLY A 86 4.87 -17.32 -12.06
C GLY A 86 6.21 -16.76 -11.57
N ILE A 87 6.18 -15.75 -10.70
CA ILE A 87 7.37 -15.18 -10.06
C ILE A 87 8.00 -16.22 -9.12
N ALA A 88 7.23 -16.80 -8.22
CA ALA A 88 7.71 -17.82 -7.28
C ALA A 88 8.36 -19.00 -8.00
N LYS A 89 7.73 -19.49 -9.08
CA LYS A 89 8.29 -20.56 -9.91
C LYS A 89 9.61 -20.16 -10.57
N ARG A 90 9.74 -18.93 -11.09
CA ARG A 90 11.00 -18.46 -11.69
C ARG A 90 12.11 -18.34 -10.65
N ILE A 91 11.81 -17.88 -9.45
CA ILE A 91 12.78 -17.80 -8.35
C ILE A 91 13.21 -19.21 -7.92
N ALA A 92 12.27 -20.15 -7.77
CA ALA A 92 12.57 -21.54 -7.47
C ALA A 92 13.49 -22.19 -8.53
N ASN A 93 13.31 -21.84 -9.81
CA ASN A 93 14.14 -22.29 -10.93
C ASN A 93 15.44 -21.48 -11.08
N LYS A 94 15.77 -20.58 -10.16
CA LYS A 94 16.96 -19.73 -10.18
C LYS A 94 17.12 -18.88 -11.46
N ASP A 95 15.98 -18.37 -11.98
CA ASP A 95 15.98 -17.50 -13.15
C ASP A 95 16.77 -16.22 -12.88
N GLU A 96 17.89 -16.07 -13.58
CA GLU A 96 18.85 -14.97 -13.33
C GLU A 96 18.23 -13.58 -13.50
N LYS A 97 17.32 -13.40 -14.48
CA LYS A 97 16.67 -12.12 -14.73
C LYS A 97 15.75 -11.74 -13.59
N THR A 98 15.00 -12.71 -13.08
CA THR A 98 14.11 -12.51 -11.94
C THR A 98 14.91 -12.24 -10.67
N LEU A 99 15.95 -13.01 -10.39
CA LEU A 99 16.82 -12.79 -9.23
C LEU A 99 17.51 -11.41 -9.27
N LYS A 100 17.99 -10.99 -10.44
CA LYS A 100 18.57 -9.67 -10.65
C LYS A 100 17.58 -8.53 -10.47
N LEU A 101 16.33 -8.72 -10.88
CA LEU A 101 15.25 -7.75 -10.70
C LEU A 101 14.93 -7.59 -9.21
N TYR A 102 14.66 -8.69 -8.51
CA TYR A 102 14.21 -8.64 -7.12
C TYR A 102 15.33 -8.31 -6.14
N GLY A 103 16.47 -8.95 -6.26
CA GLY A 103 17.65 -8.68 -5.40
C GLY A 103 18.36 -7.38 -5.76
N GLY A 104 18.53 -7.09 -7.05
CA GLY A 104 19.25 -5.89 -7.50
C GLY A 104 18.40 -4.63 -7.50
N LEU A 105 17.37 -4.58 -8.37
CA LEU A 105 16.58 -3.36 -8.55
C LEU A 105 15.62 -3.10 -7.39
N TYR A 106 14.89 -4.14 -6.93
CA TYR A 106 13.95 -4.00 -5.81
C TYR A 106 14.64 -4.09 -4.45
N ARG A 107 15.92 -4.46 -4.40
CA ARG A 107 16.74 -4.55 -3.19
C ARG A 107 16.13 -5.42 -2.10
N VAL A 108 15.47 -6.51 -2.50
CA VAL A 108 14.99 -7.51 -1.55
C VAL A 108 16.19 -8.19 -0.91
N PRO A 109 16.28 -8.28 0.43
CA PRO A 109 17.36 -8.99 1.11
C PRO A 109 17.44 -10.45 0.65
N GLU A 110 18.67 -10.98 0.52
CA GLU A 110 18.92 -12.33 0.00
C GLU A 110 18.16 -13.41 0.77
N GLU A 111 18.20 -13.36 2.10
CA GLU A 111 17.47 -14.30 2.97
C GLU A 111 15.94 -14.26 2.79
N THR A 112 15.40 -13.12 2.35
CA THR A 112 13.97 -12.94 2.03
C THR A 112 13.67 -13.43 0.62
N LEU A 113 14.58 -13.16 -0.33
CA LEU A 113 14.46 -13.59 -1.71
C LEU A 113 14.43 -15.11 -1.85
N GLU A 114 15.21 -15.83 -1.03
CA GLU A 114 15.16 -17.30 -0.97
C GLU A 114 13.78 -17.84 -0.58
N LYS A 115 13.04 -17.11 0.27
CA LYS A 115 11.68 -17.47 0.70
C LYS A 115 10.61 -17.14 -0.36
N PHE A 116 10.94 -16.39 -1.40
CA PHE A 116 10.03 -16.03 -2.49
C PHE A 116 9.66 -17.18 -3.42
N THR A 117 10.14 -18.38 -3.14
CA THR A 117 9.60 -19.62 -3.68
C THR A 117 8.15 -19.89 -3.24
N ASP A 118 7.74 -19.28 -2.10
CA ASP A 118 6.35 -19.24 -1.65
C ASP A 118 5.67 -17.93 -2.13
N PRO A 119 4.58 -18.04 -2.93
CA PRO A 119 3.85 -16.87 -3.43
C PRO A 119 3.29 -15.96 -2.34
N ILE A 120 2.89 -16.52 -1.20
CA ILE A 120 2.31 -15.75 -0.09
C ILE A 120 3.38 -14.87 0.56
N THR A 121 4.60 -15.35 0.65
CA THR A 121 5.73 -14.55 1.16
C THR A 121 6.01 -13.34 0.26
N ILE A 122 5.95 -13.49 -1.08
CA ILE A 122 6.09 -12.37 -2.01
C ILE A 122 5.01 -11.32 -1.76
N VAL A 123 3.76 -11.76 -1.69
CA VAL A 123 2.59 -10.88 -1.49
C VAL A 123 2.70 -10.10 -0.19
N ASN A 124 3.00 -10.78 0.91
CA ASN A 124 3.09 -10.14 2.23
C ASN A 124 4.21 -9.09 2.24
N TYR A 125 5.39 -9.43 1.71
CA TYR A 125 6.52 -8.53 1.65
C TYR A 125 6.18 -7.25 0.88
N PHE A 126 5.66 -7.36 -0.35
CA PHE A 126 5.35 -6.18 -1.15
C PHE A 126 4.09 -5.44 -0.69
N ALA A 127 3.13 -6.11 -0.06
CA ALA A 127 1.99 -5.43 0.56
C ALA A 127 2.43 -4.53 1.73
N ASP A 128 3.37 -4.99 2.54
CA ASP A 128 3.96 -4.19 3.62
C ASP A 128 4.81 -3.04 3.07
N GLU A 129 5.59 -3.30 2.04
CA GLU A 129 6.38 -2.28 1.35
C GLU A 129 5.49 -1.21 0.70
N TYR A 130 4.39 -1.60 0.06
CA TYR A 130 3.40 -0.66 -0.50
C TYR A 130 2.78 0.21 0.59
N GLN A 131 2.38 -0.39 1.72
CA GLN A 131 1.85 0.38 2.84
C GLN A 131 2.88 1.39 3.34
N ARG A 132 4.13 0.96 3.54
CA ARG A 132 5.23 1.83 3.97
C ARG A 132 5.42 3.02 3.02
N VAL A 133 5.49 2.76 1.72
CA VAL A 133 5.68 3.81 0.70
C VAL A 133 4.47 4.75 0.64
N MET A 134 3.24 4.23 0.68
CA MET A 134 2.02 5.06 0.69
C MET A 134 1.93 5.93 1.94
N GLN A 135 2.37 5.41 3.10
CA GLN A 135 2.47 6.20 4.33
C GLN A 135 3.55 7.28 4.23
N GLN A 136 4.70 6.99 3.61
CA GLN A 136 5.74 7.99 3.35
C GLN A 136 5.27 9.07 2.38
N LEU A 137 4.43 8.73 1.39
CA LEU A 137 3.77 9.70 0.50
C LEU A 137 2.67 10.49 1.24
N GLY A 138 2.37 10.15 2.48
CA GLY A 138 1.35 10.80 3.27
C GLY A 138 -0.08 10.55 2.81
N LEU A 139 -0.38 9.43 2.12
CA LEU A 139 -1.74 9.13 1.66
C LEU A 139 -2.70 8.95 2.83
N SER A 140 -3.87 9.56 2.73
CA SER A 140 -4.87 9.62 3.81
C SER A 140 -5.76 8.37 3.89
N ILE A 141 -5.13 7.21 3.87
CA ILE A 141 -5.77 5.90 3.88
C ILE A 141 -6.08 5.47 5.32
N ASP A 142 -7.27 4.89 5.55
CA ASP A 142 -7.61 4.21 6.81
C ASP A 142 -7.00 2.81 6.84
N TRP A 143 -5.76 2.69 7.31
CA TRP A 143 -5.00 1.45 7.34
C TRP A 143 -5.55 0.39 8.30
N ARG A 144 -6.45 0.73 9.23
CA ARG A 144 -7.14 -0.25 10.07
C ARG A 144 -8.04 -1.18 9.26
N ARG A 145 -8.38 -0.77 8.05
CA ARG A 145 -9.23 -1.52 7.10
C ARG A 145 -8.42 -2.12 5.96
N ARG A 146 -7.13 -2.37 6.20
CA ARG A 146 -6.28 -3.12 5.26
C ARG A 146 -6.70 -4.58 5.22
N PHE A 147 -6.81 -5.12 4.00
CA PHE A 147 -7.03 -6.56 3.78
C PHE A 147 -6.41 -7.02 2.46
N THR A 148 -6.46 -8.33 2.22
CA THR A 148 -6.12 -8.93 0.92
C THR A 148 -7.33 -9.66 0.36
N THR A 149 -7.40 -9.84 -0.96
CA THR A 149 -8.54 -10.49 -1.62
C THR A 149 -8.62 -12.00 -1.35
N ILE A 150 -7.68 -12.58 -0.62
CA ILE A 150 -7.66 -14.02 -0.24
C ILE A 150 -8.09 -14.28 1.19
N ILE A 151 -8.47 -13.25 1.97
CA ILE A 151 -8.97 -13.49 3.31
C ILE A 151 -10.34 -14.18 3.29
N PRO A 152 -10.64 -15.08 4.25
CA PRO A 152 -11.90 -15.83 4.28
C PRO A 152 -13.14 -14.95 4.30
N GLN A 153 -13.06 -13.77 4.95
CA GLN A 153 -14.16 -12.82 5.01
C GLN A 153 -14.50 -12.27 3.62
N TYR A 154 -13.50 -11.95 2.80
CA TYR A 154 -13.69 -11.45 1.43
C TYR A 154 -14.30 -12.53 0.52
N SER A 155 -13.82 -13.77 0.65
CA SER A 155 -14.30 -14.90 -0.16
C SER A 155 -15.79 -15.24 0.05
N LYS A 156 -16.41 -14.73 1.13
CA LYS A 156 -17.86 -14.92 1.38
C LYS A 156 -18.72 -14.01 0.51
N PHE A 157 -18.15 -12.98 -0.13
CA PHE A 157 -18.87 -12.00 -0.96
C PHE A 157 -18.66 -12.24 -2.46
N ILE A 158 -17.84 -13.22 -2.84
CA ILE A 158 -17.59 -13.65 -4.21
C ILE A 158 -18.28 -15.00 -4.45
#